data_41cba89d89cb3dea27d2b9d338dce511
#
_entry.id   41cba89d89cb3dea27d2b9d338dce511
#
_cell.length_a   1.000
_cell.length_b   1.000
_cell.length_c   1.000
_cell.angle_alpha   90.00
_cell.angle_beta   90.00
_cell.angle_gamma   90.00
#
_symmetry.space_group_name_H-M   'P 1'
#
loop_
_entity.id
_entity.type
_entity.pdbx_description
1 polymer ?
#
loop_
_entity_poly.entity_id
_entity_poly.type
_entity_poly.pdbx_seq_one_letter_code
_entity_poly.pdbx_strand_id
1 'polypeptide(L)'
;MEFRTVVDVPDPGFRIGPCADLLFVGSCFADSIGCRFQEEKFRVTVNPFGVMYNPASILHTVERLSAQQLSPAVTFLTLGTNHVYRLKETGEIVDNCQKRPQTLFIEEELSVDDCADYLEQTIELLRQMNPDVQVVLTVSPIRYRKYGYHGSQLSKATLLLAADKVCGSNPAVCYFPAYEIVNDELRDYRFYQADMLHPSDQTVEYIWQRLTETWLSEEALVFLKEWAPLKAVLNHKPFHPDSKEYQALMDKTMLKVQELQKKYPNFAL
;
A
#
# COMPACT_ATOMS: atom_id res chain seq x y z
N MET A 1 -12.72 19.29 25.15
CA MET A 1 -13.79 18.46 24.58
C MET A 1 -13.25 17.89 23.27
N GLU A 2 -13.18 16.57 23.15
CA GLU A 2 -12.75 15.91 21.93
C GLU A 2 -13.96 15.74 20.99
N PHE A 3 -13.83 16.17 19.72
CA PHE A 3 -14.90 16.08 18.72
C PHE A 3 -14.78 14.88 17.82
N ARG A 4 -13.64 14.19 17.83
CA ARG A 4 -13.40 12.98 17.07
C ARG A 4 -12.44 12.06 17.81
N THR A 5 -12.55 10.77 17.53
CA THR A 5 -11.52 9.80 17.89
C THR A 5 -10.31 10.03 16.98
N VAL A 6 -9.11 9.98 17.53
CA VAL A 6 -7.87 9.92 16.77
C VAL A 6 -7.32 8.50 16.94
N VAL A 7 -7.13 7.80 15.85
CA VAL A 7 -6.58 6.44 15.88
C VAL A 7 -5.07 6.52 16.13
N ASP A 8 -4.59 5.81 17.12
CA ASP A 8 -3.17 5.71 17.38
C ASP A 8 -2.47 4.96 16.25
N VAL A 9 -1.49 5.60 15.62
CA VAL A 9 -0.60 4.95 14.65
C VAL A 9 0.64 4.48 15.44
N PRO A 10 0.83 3.16 15.58
CA PRO A 10 1.92 2.63 16.39
C PRO A 10 3.29 2.99 15.80
N ASP A 11 4.29 3.13 16.67
CA ASP A 11 5.68 3.24 16.23
C ASP A 11 6.10 1.89 15.63
N PRO A 12 6.53 1.84 14.35
CA PRO A 12 6.88 0.59 13.70
C PRO A 12 8.23 -0.01 14.17
N GLY A 13 8.99 0.70 15.01
CA GLY A 13 10.33 0.30 15.43
C GLY A 13 11.42 0.57 14.39
N PHE A 14 11.07 1.09 13.22
CA PHE A 14 11.99 1.50 12.16
C PHE A 14 11.55 2.84 11.55
N ARG A 15 12.32 3.37 10.61
CA ARG A 15 11.95 4.59 9.86
C ARG A 15 12.23 4.40 8.38
N ILE A 16 11.29 4.84 7.56
CA ILE A 16 11.43 4.86 6.10
C ILE A 16 12.31 6.06 5.72
N GLY A 17 13.48 5.77 5.17
CA GLY A 17 14.42 6.80 4.70
C GLY A 17 13.98 7.43 3.36
N PRO A 18 14.63 8.54 2.94
CA PRO A 18 14.34 9.18 1.66
C PRO A 18 14.64 8.21 0.50
N CYS A 19 13.74 8.19 -0.46
CA CYS A 19 13.88 7.36 -1.67
C CYS A 19 14.10 5.86 -1.41
N ALA A 20 13.62 5.33 -0.27
CA ALA A 20 13.74 3.91 0.06
C ALA A 20 13.09 3.01 -0.99
N ASP A 21 13.60 1.78 -1.11
CA ASP A 21 13.02 0.74 -1.96
C ASP A 21 11.80 0.13 -1.27
N LEU A 22 10.63 0.35 -1.84
CA LEU A 22 9.36 -0.08 -1.27
C LEU A 22 8.63 -1.04 -2.21
N LEU A 23 7.98 -2.04 -1.62
CA LEU A 23 7.07 -2.94 -2.33
C LEU A 23 5.67 -2.82 -1.74
N PHE A 24 4.67 -2.64 -2.60
CA PHE A 24 3.26 -2.66 -2.23
C PHE A 24 2.56 -3.81 -2.96
N VAL A 25 2.00 -4.74 -2.23
CA VAL A 25 1.22 -5.87 -2.77
C VAL A 25 -0.11 -5.97 -2.05
N GLY A 26 -1.19 -6.10 -2.81
CA GLY A 26 -2.50 -6.39 -2.25
C GLY A 26 -3.65 -5.68 -2.97
N SER A 27 -4.61 -5.18 -2.20
CA SER A 27 -5.83 -4.54 -2.71
C SER A 27 -5.55 -3.24 -3.47
N CYS A 28 -6.59 -2.66 -4.10
CA CYS A 28 -6.49 -1.33 -4.73
C CYS A 28 -5.99 -0.24 -3.78
N PHE A 29 -6.05 -0.45 -2.46
CA PHE A 29 -5.45 0.46 -1.49
C PHE A 29 -3.91 0.45 -1.56
N ALA A 30 -3.29 -0.69 -1.93
CA ALA A 30 -1.85 -0.74 -2.24
C ALA A 30 -1.49 0.19 -3.40
N ASP A 31 -2.33 0.22 -4.46
CA ASP A 31 -2.13 1.16 -5.57
C ASP A 31 -2.20 2.60 -5.09
N SER A 32 -3.23 2.93 -4.28
CA SER A 32 -3.45 4.31 -3.81
C SER A 32 -2.26 4.85 -3.00
N ILE A 33 -1.80 4.11 -2.00
CA ILE A 33 -0.68 4.55 -1.16
C ILE A 33 0.67 4.39 -1.87
N GLY A 34 0.87 3.30 -2.62
CA GLY A 34 2.09 3.08 -3.40
C GLY A 34 2.31 4.18 -4.45
N CYS A 35 1.26 4.61 -5.17
CA CYS A 35 1.33 5.73 -6.10
C CYS A 35 1.69 7.04 -5.39
N ARG A 36 1.19 7.27 -4.15
CA ARG A 36 1.61 8.46 -3.38
C ARG A 36 3.11 8.46 -3.10
N PHE A 37 3.71 7.32 -2.74
CA PHE A 37 5.16 7.21 -2.60
C PHE A 37 5.90 7.42 -3.93
N GLN A 38 5.38 6.89 -5.06
CA GLN A 38 5.97 7.12 -6.39
C GLN A 38 5.97 8.61 -6.77
N GLU A 39 4.88 9.33 -6.51
CA GLU A 39 4.79 10.78 -6.73
C GLU A 39 5.84 11.55 -5.92
N GLU A 40 6.17 11.07 -4.74
CA GLU A 40 7.21 11.63 -3.87
C GLU A 40 8.61 11.07 -4.18
N LYS A 41 8.78 10.39 -5.32
CA LYS A 41 10.08 9.93 -5.82
C LYS A 41 10.79 8.86 -4.98
N PHE A 42 10.04 8.10 -4.20
CA PHE A 42 10.52 6.84 -3.64
C PHE A 42 10.61 5.77 -4.75
N ARG A 43 11.47 4.79 -4.58
CA ARG A 43 11.59 3.66 -5.49
C ARG A 43 10.54 2.61 -5.12
N VAL A 44 9.44 2.60 -5.84
CA VAL A 44 8.27 1.80 -5.46
C VAL A 44 7.88 0.82 -6.56
N THR A 45 7.74 -0.44 -6.19
CA THR A 45 7.06 -1.46 -6.98
C THR A 45 5.65 -1.64 -6.40
N VAL A 46 4.62 -1.47 -7.23
CA VAL A 46 3.22 -1.55 -6.81
C VAL A 46 2.49 -2.60 -7.64
N ASN A 47 1.89 -3.59 -6.98
CA ASN A 47 1.06 -4.62 -7.59
C ASN A 47 1.56 -5.10 -8.97
N PRO A 48 2.79 -5.59 -9.10
CA PRO A 48 3.44 -5.81 -10.41
C PRO A 48 2.73 -6.83 -11.29
N PHE A 49 1.86 -7.67 -10.71
CA PHE A 49 1.03 -8.64 -11.43
C PHE A 49 -0.47 -8.34 -11.32
N GLY A 50 -0.82 -7.10 -10.95
CA GLY A 50 -2.18 -6.65 -10.72
C GLY A 50 -2.59 -6.76 -9.25
N VAL A 51 -3.79 -6.24 -8.97
CA VAL A 51 -4.35 -6.17 -7.61
C VAL A 51 -4.65 -7.56 -7.07
N MET A 52 -4.23 -7.81 -5.82
CA MET A 52 -4.45 -9.06 -5.09
C MET A 52 -5.28 -8.79 -3.84
N TYR A 53 -6.38 -9.54 -3.69
CA TYR A 53 -7.35 -9.20 -2.65
C TYR A 53 -7.20 -10.01 -1.37
N ASN A 54 -6.60 -11.20 -1.43
CA ASN A 54 -6.53 -12.15 -0.33
C ASN A 54 -5.09 -12.62 -0.05
N PRO A 55 -4.80 -13.15 1.15
CA PRO A 55 -3.45 -13.58 1.53
C PRO A 55 -2.82 -14.61 0.59
N ALA A 56 -3.59 -15.58 0.06
CA ALA A 56 -3.07 -16.58 -0.88
C ALA A 56 -2.57 -15.94 -2.20
N SER A 57 -3.35 -15.02 -2.79
CA SER A 57 -2.94 -14.31 -4.01
C SER A 57 -1.74 -13.38 -3.77
N ILE A 58 -1.60 -12.84 -2.55
CA ILE A 58 -0.42 -12.06 -2.14
C ILE A 58 0.81 -12.99 -2.12
N LEU A 59 0.70 -14.17 -1.53
CA LEU A 59 1.76 -15.17 -1.54
C LEU A 59 2.20 -15.51 -2.97
N HIS A 60 1.27 -15.86 -3.87
CA HIS A 60 1.58 -16.16 -5.28
C HIS A 60 2.29 -14.99 -5.99
N THR A 61 1.97 -13.75 -5.62
CA THR A 61 2.69 -12.57 -6.15
C THR A 61 4.13 -12.56 -5.67
N VAL A 62 4.37 -12.77 -4.37
CA VAL A 62 5.72 -12.74 -3.80
C VAL A 62 6.54 -13.93 -4.28
N GLU A 63 5.96 -15.12 -4.46
CA GLU A 63 6.61 -16.27 -5.10
C GLU A 63 7.14 -15.93 -6.51
N ARG A 64 6.32 -15.25 -7.32
CA ARG A 64 6.75 -14.79 -8.65
C ARG A 64 7.84 -13.72 -8.59
N LEU A 65 7.81 -12.85 -7.57
CA LEU A 65 8.83 -11.82 -7.36
C LEU A 65 10.15 -12.38 -6.84
N SER A 66 10.12 -13.46 -6.05
CA SER A 66 11.33 -14.09 -5.52
C SER A 66 12.27 -14.62 -6.62
N ALA A 67 11.73 -14.91 -7.82
CA ALA A 67 12.52 -15.25 -9.01
C ALA A 67 13.19 -14.02 -9.68
N GLN A 68 12.87 -12.80 -9.23
CA GLN A 68 13.43 -11.54 -9.73
C GLN A 68 14.41 -10.98 -8.68
N GLN A 69 15.40 -10.21 -9.14
CA GLN A 69 16.39 -9.59 -8.24
C GLN A 69 15.80 -8.34 -7.54
N LEU A 70 14.68 -8.51 -6.84
CA LEU A 70 14.04 -7.46 -6.06
C LEU A 70 14.42 -7.62 -4.58
N SER A 71 14.82 -6.53 -3.94
CA SER A 71 15.24 -6.52 -2.54
C SER A 71 14.64 -5.29 -1.81
N PRO A 72 13.32 -5.31 -1.54
CA PRO A 72 12.66 -4.17 -0.91
C PRO A 72 13.13 -3.98 0.53
N ALA A 73 13.35 -2.74 0.94
CA ALA A 73 13.65 -2.40 2.33
C ALA A 73 12.39 -2.47 3.21
N VAL A 74 11.24 -2.06 2.66
CA VAL A 74 9.95 -2.14 3.34
C VAL A 74 8.90 -2.69 2.37
N THR A 75 8.11 -3.65 2.84
CA THR A 75 6.99 -4.24 2.07
C THR A 75 5.68 -4.00 2.77
N PHE A 76 4.71 -3.40 2.08
CA PHE A 76 3.34 -3.22 2.54
C PHE A 76 2.44 -4.28 1.91
N LEU A 77 1.81 -5.10 2.75
CA LEU A 77 0.82 -6.09 2.35
C LEU A 77 -0.58 -5.58 2.74
N THR A 78 -1.40 -5.24 1.74
CA THR A 78 -2.74 -4.65 1.98
C THR A 78 -3.84 -5.68 1.78
N LEU A 79 -4.44 -6.12 2.89
CA LEU A 79 -5.38 -7.22 2.94
C LEU A 79 -6.79 -6.75 2.57
N GLY A 80 -7.35 -7.28 1.51
CA GLY A 80 -8.66 -6.88 0.99
C GLY A 80 -9.80 -7.72 1.55
N THR A 81 -9.75 -9.03 1.36
CA THR A 81 -10.78 -10.01 1.74
C THR A 81 -10.12 -11.35 2.09
N ASN A 82 -10.83 -12.19 2.87
CA ASN A 82 -10.46 -13.59 3.11
C ASN A 82 -11.09 -14.56 2.09
N HIS A 83 -11.87 -14.06 1.12
CA HIS A 83 -12.47 -14.90 0.09
C HIS A 83 -11.46 -15.24 -1.00
N VAL A 84 -11.43 -16.52 -1.41
CA VAL A 84 -10.61 -17.06 -2.48
C VAL A 84 -11.46 -17.80 -3.50
N TYR A 85 -10.93 -17.94 -4.71
CA TYR A 85 -11.54 -18.75 -5.77
C TYR A 85 -10.63 -19.94 -6.06
N ARG A 86 -11.18 -21.14 -5.90
CA ARG A 86 -10.50 -22.39 -6.22
C ARG A 86 -11.00 -22.93 -7.56
N LEU A 87 -10.09 -23.23 -8.47
CA LEU A 87 -10.43 -23.86 -9.75
C LEU A 87 -10.84 -25.32 -9.51
N LYS A 88 -12.04 -25.71 -9.93
CA LYS A 88 -12.58 -27.06 -9.67
C LYS A 88 -11.73 -28.17 -10.31
N GLU A 89 -11.12 -27.89 -11.45
CA GLU A 89 -10.32 -28.85 -12.20
C GLU A 89 -9.02 -29.23 -11.48
N THR A 90 -8.31 -28.24 -10.96
CA THR A 90 -6.97 -28.45 -10.34
C THR A 90 -7.00 -28.41 -8.81
N GLY A 91 -8.03 -27.85 -8.22
CA GLY A 91 -8.11 -27.57 -6.79
C GLY A 91 -7.25 -26.39 -6.31
N GLU A 92 -6.59 -25.69 -7.24
CA GLU A 92 -5.70 -24.55 -6.91
C GLU A 92 -6.48 -23.25 -6.69
N ILE A 93 -6.01 -22.43 -5.77
CA ILE A 93 -6.49 -21.06 -5.59
C ILE A 93 -5.95 -20.22 -6.75
N VAL A 94 -6.85 -19.46 -7.40
CA VAL A 94 -6.49 -18.57 -8.51
C VAL A 94 -6.50 -17.11 -8.03
N ASP A 95 -5.57 -16.30 -8.54
CA ASP A 95 -5.46 -14.88 -8.20
C ASP A 95 -6.65 -14.07 -8.72
N ASN A 96 -7.14 -14.42 -9.90
CA ASN A 96 -8.38 -13.90 -10.47
C ASN A 96 -9.02 -14.90 -11.43
N CYS A 97 -10.30 -14.76 -11.68
CA CYS A 97 -11.05 -15.67 -12.56
C CYS A 97 -10.87 -15.35 -14.05
N GLN A 98 -10.11 -14.32 -14.45
CA GLN A 98 -9.83 -13.92 -15.84
C GLN A 98 -11.10 -13.80 -16.72
N LYS A 99 -12.21 -13.37 -16.14
CA LYS A 99 -13.55 -13.33 -16.78
C LYS A 99 -14.07 -14.70 -17.28
N ARG A 100 -13.46 -15.80 -16.83
CA ARG A 100 -13.95 -17.16 -17.09
C ARG A 100 -15.30 -17.39 -16.37
N PRO A 101 -16.12 -18.33 -16.85
CA PRO A 101 -17.39 -18.66 -16.21
C PRO A 101 -17.23 -19.00 -14.73
N GLN A 102 -18.05 -18.41 -13.87
CA GLN A 102 -17.99 -18.65 -12.42
C GLN A 102 -18.24 -20.11 -12.04
N THR A 103 -18.95 -20.86 -12.89
CA THR A 103 -19.22 -22.29 -12.70
C THR A 103 -17.95 -23.16 -12.64
N LEU A 104 -16.81 -22.64 -13.12
CA LEU A 104 -15.52 -23.33 -13.06
C LEU A 104 -14.84 -23.23 -11.70
N PHE A 105 -15.31 -22.34 -10.83
CA PHE A 105 -14.69 -22.03 -9.56
C PHE A 105 -15.58 -22.43 -8.39
N ILE A 106 -14.96 -22.67 -7.25
CA ILE A 106 -15.57 -22.70 -5.93
C ILE A 106 -15.09 -21.46 -5.20
N GLU A 107 -16.01 -20.70 -4.64
CA GLU A 107 -15.68 -19.59 -3.74
C GLU A 107 -15.62 -20.13 -2.32
N GLU A 108 -14.52 -19.85 -1.60
CA GLU A 108 -14.28 -20.30 -0.24
C GLU A 108 -13.85 -19.12 0.63
N GLU A 109 -14.11 -19.21 1.93
CA GLU A 109 -13.63 -18.26 2.93
C GLU A 109 -12.46 -18.88 3.69
N LEU A 110 -11.31 -18.23 3.69
CA LEU A 110 -10.18 -18.63 4.51
C LEU A 110 -10.48 -18.33 5.98
N SER A 111 -10.08 -19.26 6.85
CA SER A 111 -10.11 -19.03 8.30
C SER A 111 -9.02 -18.02 8.73
N VAL A 112 -9.04 -17.62 10.00
CA VAL A 112 -7.98 -16.78 10.59
C VAL A 112 -6.63 -17.48 10.49
N ASP A 113 -6.60 -18.78 10.76
CA ASP A 113 -5.36 -19.58 10.72
C ASP A 113 -4.84 -19.72 9.29
N ASP A 114 -5.70 -20.05 8.32
CA ASP A 114 -5.29 -20.10 6.91
C ASP A 114 -4.72 -18.75 6.43
N CYS A 115 -5.37 -17.63 6.78
CA CYS A 115 -4.89 -16.31 6.45
C CYS A 115 -3.51 -16.02 7.07
N ALA A 116 -3.33 -16.38 8.33
CA ALA A 116 -2.05 -16.22 9.04
C ALA A 116 -0.95 -17.07 8.40
N ASP A 117 -1.23 -18.33 8.08
CA ASP A 117 -0.29 -19.24 7.45
C ASP A 117 0.20 -18.73 6.07
N TYR A 118 -0.71 -18.21 5.23
CA TYR A 118 -0.31 -17.58 3.96
C TYR A 118 0.53 -16.32 4.17
N LEU A 119 0.24 -15.51 5.17
CA LEU A 119 1.03 -14.31 5.49
C LEU A 119 2.42 -14.69 6.02
N GLU A 120 2.54 -15.70 6.89
CA GLU A 120 3.82 -16.17 7.40
C GLU A 120 4.71 -16.72 6.27
N GLN A 121 4.16 -17.52 5.35
CA GLN A 121 4.87 -17.97 4.16
C GLN A 121 5.34 -16.81 3.28
N THR A 122 4.48 -15.80 3.10
CA THR A 122 4.82 -14.58 2.35
C THR A 122 5.99 -13.84 3.00
N ILE A 123 5.98 -13.69 4.33
CA ILE A 123 7.03 -13.01 5.10
C ILE A 123 8.35 -13.78 5.00
N GLU A 124 8.31 -15.10 5.06
CA GLU A 124 9.49 -15.94 4.92
C GLU A 124 10.15 -15.76 3.53
N LEU A 125 9.36 -15.75 2.46
CA LEU A 125 9.87 -15.46 1.11
C LEU A 125 10.47 -14.05 0.99
N LEU A 126 9.83 -13.05 1.58
CA LEU A 126 10.35 -11.69 1.60
C LEU A 126 11.70 -11.60 2.31
N ARG A 127 11.87 -12.34 3.42
CA ARG A 127 13.15 -12.44 4.14
C ARG A 127 14.25 -13.15 3.35
N GLN A 128 13.87 -14.12 2.53
CA GLN A 128 14.83 -14.74 1.59
C GLN A 128 15.29 -13.76 0.52
N MET A 129 14.41 -12.84 0.09
CA MET A 129 14.76 -11.78 -0.87
C MET A 129 15.61 -10.67 -0.21
N ASN A 130 15.29 -10.30 1.03
CA ASN A 130 16.02 -9.33 1.84
C ASN A 130 15.89 -9.70 3.33
N PRO A 131 16.95 -10.19 3.98
CA PRO A 131 16.91 -10.57 5.41
C PRO A 131 16.52 -9.44 6.36
N ASP A 132 16.76 -8.18 5.97
CA ASP A 132 16.49 -6.99 6.76
C ASP A 132 15.15 -6.32 6.41
N VAL A 133 14.31 -6.97 5.57
CA VAL A 133 13.01 -6.41 5.13
C VAL A 133 12.10 -6.14 6.31
N GLN A 134 11.53 -4.95 6.35
CA GLN A 134 10.45 -4.61 7.26
C GLN A 134 9.11 -4.89 6.59
N VAL A 135 8.24 -5.65 7.23
CA VAL A 135 6.93 -6.01 6.67
C VAL A 135 5.82 -5.29 7.40
N VAL A 136 4.98 -4.63 6.65
CA VAL A 136 3.82 -3.89 7.14
C VAL A 136 2.56 -4.59 6.68
N LEU A 137 1.75 -5.06 7.63
CA LEU A 137 0.40 -5.53 7.37
C LEU A 137 -0.59 -4.38 7.57
N THR A 138 -1.58 -4.29 6.70
CA THR A 138 -2.71 -3.36 6.88
C THR A 138 -3.98 -3.96 6.28
N VAL A 139 -5.09 -3.80 6.97
CA VAL A 139 -6.39 -4.18 6.41
C VAL A 139 -6.92 -3.01 5.58
N SER A 140 -7.22 -3.29 4.32
CA SER A 140 -7.71 -2.29 3.37
C SER A 140 -9.04 -1.68 3.83
N PRO A 141 -9.19 -0.35 3.80
CA PRO A 141 -10.45 0.32 4.12
C PRO A 141 -11.52 0.19 3.01
N ILE A 142 -11.20 -0.44 1.88
CA ILE A 142 -12.13 -0.66 0.78
C ILE A 142 -13.25 -1.62 1.23
N ARG A 143 -14.50 -1.26 0.92
CA ARG A 143 -15.68 -2.04 1.30
C ARG A 143 -16.06 -3.03 0.20
N TYR A 144 -16.39 -4.26 0.58
CA TYR A 144 -16.79 -5.31 -0.38
C TYR A 144 -18.30 -5.48 -0.42
N ARG A 145 -18.93 -4.89 -1.44
CA ARG A 145 -20.37 -4.96 -1.61
C ARG A 145 -20.87 -6.35 -2.04
N LYS A 146 -20.04 -7.14 -2.69
CA LYS A 146 -20.40 -8.46 -3.24
C LYS A 146 -20.98 -9.40 -2.18
N TYR A 147 -20.42 -9.38 -0.97
CA TYR A 147 -20.82 -10.27 0.14
C TYR A 147 -21.87 -9.63 1.07
N GLY A 148 -22.42 -8.50 0.67
CA GLY A 148 -23.18 -7.62 1.57
C GLY A 148 -22.29 -6.97 2.62
N TYR A 149 -22.83 -5.99 3.35
CA TYR A 149 -22.00 -5.25 4.31
C TYR A 149 -21.68 -6.09 5.56
N HIS A 150 -22.57 -7.00 5.96
CA HIS A 150 -22.29 -7.93 7.06
C HIS A 150 -21.13 -8.89 6.70
N GLY A 151 -21.21 -9.55 5.54
CA GLY A 151 -20.14 -10.44 5.08
C GLY A 151 -18.80 -9.70 4.87
N SER A 152 -18.86 -8.46 4.39
CA SER A 152 -17.65 -7.61 4.30
C SER A 152 -17.03 -7.37 5.68
N GLN A 153 -17.83 -7.12 6.73
CA GLN A 153 -17.31 -6.93 8.09
C GLN A 153 -16.74 -8.22 8.68
N LEU A 154 -17.37 -9.38 8.45
CA LEU A 154 -16.84 -10.67 8.89
C LEU A 154 -15.49 -10.97 8.21
N SER A 155 -15.39 -10.71 6.90
CA SER A 155 -14.13 -10.84 6.16
C SER A 155 -13.04 -9.93 6.74
N LYS A 156 -13.35 -8.67 7.04
CA LYS A 156 -12.39 -7.74 7.68
C LYS A 156 -11.98 -8.20 9.06
N ALA A 157 -12.93 -8.70 9.88
CA ALA A 157 -12.62 -9.23 11.20
C ALA A 157 -11.65 -10.42 11.14
N THR A 158 -11.85 -11.34 10.18
CA THR A 158 -10.92 -12.45 9.92
C THR A 158 -9.51 -11.95 9.59
N LEU A 159 -9.40 -10.95 8.72
CA LEU A 159 -8.10 -10.39 8.32
C LEU A 159 -7.43 -9.60 9.46
N LEU A 160 -8.19 -8.88 10.28
CA LEU A 160 -7.67 -8.18 11.46
C LEU A 160 -7.09 -9.16 12.48
N LEU A 161 -7.81 -10.24 12.79
CA LEU A 161 -7.35 -11.29 13.71
C LEU A 161 -6.11 -12.01 13.16
N ALA A 162 -6.06 -12.30 11.86
CA ALA A 162 -4.90 -12.91 11.23
C ALA A 162 -3.67 -11.98 11.26
N ALA A 163 -3.85 -10.70 10.96
CA ALA A 163 -2.77 -9.71 11.04
C ALA A 163 -2.25 -9.54 12.47
N ASP A 164 -3.13 -9.49 13.47
CA ASP A 164 -2.77 -9.41 14.89
C ASP A 164 -1.95 -10.63 15.32
N LYS A 165 -2.40 -11.84 14.96
CA LYS A 165 -1.70 -13.11 15.23
C LYS A 165 -0.28 -13.09 14.66
N VAL A 166 -0.11 -12.67 13.39
CA VAL A 166 1.19 -12.64 12.72
C VAL A 166 2.11 -11.56 13.31
N CYS A 167 1.60 -10.37 13.59
CA CYS A 167 2.37 -9.31 14.25
C CYS A 167 2.81 -9.72 15.66
N GLY A 168 1.93 -10.40 16.42
CA GLY A 168 2.25 -10.87 17.78
C GLY A 168 3.35 -11.93 17.84
N SER A 169 3.48 -12.74 16.77
CA SER A 169 4.51 -13.80 16.69
C SER A 169 5.82 -13.33 16.03
N ASN A 170 5.87 -12.12 15.44
CA ASN A 170 6.93 -11.74 14.53
C ASN A 170 7.38 -10.27 14.72
N PRO A 171 8.48 -10.01 15.47
CA PRO A 171 8.92 -8.64 15.80
C PRO A 171 9.29 -7.74 14.62
N ALA A 172 9.58 -8.30 13.44
CA ALA A 172 9.90 -7.55 12.22
C ALA A 172 8.65 -7.28 11.36
N VAL A 173 7.46 -7.57 11.88
CA VAL A 173 6.18 -7.31 11.23
C VAL A 173 5.39 -6.33 12.08
N CYS A 174 4.87 -5.28 11.49
CA CYS A 174 4.05 -4.29 12.17
C CYS A 174 2.71 -4.09 11.45
N TYR A 175 1.73 -3.58 12.18
CA TYR A 175 0.41 -3.26 11.65
C TYR A 175 0.22 -1.76 11.48
N PHE A 176 -0.24 -1.34 10.30
CA PHE A 176 -0.66 0.04 10.04
C PHE A 176 -2.19 0.12 10.00
N PRO A 177 -2.85 0.95 10.83
CA PRO A 177 -4.29 0.91 11.06
C PRO A 177 -5.10 1.72 10.01
N ALA A 178 -4.91 1.43 8.70
CA ALA A 178 -5.62 2.14 7.64
C ALA A 178 -7.13 1.91 7.68
N TYR A 179 -7.56 0.70 8.05
CA TYR A 179 -8.98 0.36 8.18
C TYR A 179 -9.64 1.16 9.30
N GLU A 180 -9.00 1.22 10.45
CA GLU A 180 -9.47 1.94 11.64
C GLU A 180 -9.49 3.46 11.42
N ILE A 181 -8.47 4.02 10.75
CA ILE A 181 -8.44 5.44 10.41
C ILE A 181 -9.70 5.82 9.61
N VAL A 182 -10.11 5.02 8.62
CA VAL A 182 -11.30 5.33 7.82
C VAL A 182 -12.58 5.08 8.60
N ASN A 183 -12.69 3.99 9.37
CA ASN A 183 -13.94 3.57 9.99
C ASN A 183 -14.20 4.24 11.35
N ASP A 184 -13.16 4.59 12.10
CA ASP A 184 -13.29 5.15 13.44
C ASP A 184 -12.90 6.63 13.53
N GLU A 185 -11.84 7.06 12.88
CA GLU A 185 -11.42 8.46 12.93
C GLU A 185 -12.17 9.33 11.92
N LEU A 186 -12.25 8.94 10.64
CA LEU A 186 -12.92 9.70 9.59
C LEU A 186 -14.44 9.49 9.58
N ARG A 187 -14.90 8.27 9.59
CA ARG A 187 -16.23 7.80 9.91
C ARG A 187 -17.41 8.51 9.22
N ASP A 188 -17.22 8.96 7.97
CA ASP A 188 -18.24 9.68 7.22
C ASP A 188 -18.20 9.25 5.74
N TYR A 189 -19.37 9.22 5.06
CA TYR A 189 -19.47 8.86 3.65
C TYR A 189 -18.73 9.80 2.70
N ARG A 190 -18.49 11.06 3.06
CA ARG A 190 -17.71 12.01 2.26
C ARG A 190 -16.25 11.58 2.05
N PHE A 191 -15.76 10.65 2.87
CA PHE A 191 -14.41 10.09 2.74
C PHE A 191 -14.33 8.90 1.78
N TYR A 192 -15.44 8.53 1.16
CA TYR A 192 -15.51 7.56 0.08
C TYR A 192 -15.70 8.25 -1.26
N GLN A 193 -15.29 7.57 -2.33
CA GLN A 193 -15.61 7.97 -3.71
C GLN A 193 -17.12 7.82 -3.98
N ALA A 194 -17.57 8.24 -5.16
CA ALA A 194 -18.99 8.16 -5.54
C ALA A 194 -19.57 6.74 -5.54
N ASP A 195 -18.72 5.72 -5.63
CA ASP A 195 -19.13 4.30 -5.54
C ASP A 195 -19.43 3.85 -4.11
N MET A 196 -19.11 4.65 -3.10
CA MET A 196 -19.25 4.35 -1.67
C MET A 196 -18.47 3.11 -1.20
N LEU A 197 -17.44 2.72 -1.93
CA LEU A 197 -16.61 1.54 -1.67
C LEU A 197 -15.12 1.92 -1.47
N HIS A 198 -14.59 2.71 -2.39
CA HIS A 198 -13.19 3.13 -2.36
C HIS A 198 -13.01 4.43 -1.55
N PRO A 199 -11.94 4.55 -0.76
CA PRO A 199 -11.55 5.82 -0.16
C PRO A 199 -11.38 6.91 -1.22
N SER A 200 -11.81 8.13 -0.90
CA SER A 200 -11.58 9.29 -1.77
C SER A 200 -10.10 9.70 -1.77
N ASP A 201 -9.69 10.51 -2.76
CA ASP A 201 -8.32 11.05 -2.81
C ASP A 201 -7.97 11.85 -1.54
N GLN A 202 -8.94 12.58 -0.99
CA GLN A 202 -8.78 13.28 0.30
C GLN A 202 -8.49 12.31 1.45
N THR A 203 -9.13 11.15 1.45
CA THR A 203 -8.92 10.11 2.47
C THR A 203 -7.55 9.46 2.31
N VAL A 204 -7.14 9.18 1.07
CA VAL A 204 -5.80 8.65 0.78
C VAL A 204 -4.73 9.64 1.25
N GLU A 205 -4.91 10.93 0.97
CA GLU A 205 -3.99 11.98 1.41
C GLU A 205 -3.94 12.09 2.94
N TYR A 206 -5.07 11.96 3.64
CA TYR A 206 -5.10 11.94 5.09
C TYR A 206 -4.34 10.73 5.68
N ILE A 207 -4.58 9.53 5.14
CA ILE A 207 -3.85 8.33 5.55
C ILE A 207 -2.34 8.48 5.28
N TRP A 208 -1.98 9.06 4.12
CA TRP A 208 -0.59 9.39 3.79
C TRP A 208 0.05 10.30 4.84
N GLN A 209 -0.64 11.38 5.26
CA GLN A 209 -0.14 12.27 6.31
C GLN A 209 0.09 11.52 7.62
N ARG A 210 -0.89 10.71 8.07
CA ARG A 210 -0.78 9.90 9.28
C ARG A 210 0.41 8.92 9.24
N LEU A 211 0.64 8.31 8.08
CA LEU A 211 1.77 7.40 7.88
C LEU A 211 3.09 8.16 7.90
N THR A 212 3.19 9.27 7.17
CA THR A 212 4.45 10.01 7.04
C THR A 212 4.88 10.68 8.34
N GLU A 213 3.94 11.23 9.11
CA GLU A 213 4.21 11.86 10.42
C GLU A 213 4.85 10.89 11.41
N THR A 214 4.49 9.60 11.35
CA THR A 214 4.93 8.61 12.33
C THR A 214 6.07 7.72 11.83
N TRP A 215 6.08 7.37 10.54
CA TRP A 215 6.90 6.29 10.00
C TRP A 215 8.07 6.75 9.12
N LEU A 216 8.08 7.99 8.61
CA LEU A 216 9.21 8.51 7.87
C LEU A 216 10.32 8.99 8.82
N SER A 217 11.58 8.89 8.36
CA SER A 217 12.71 9.49 9.04
C SER A 217 12.68 11.02 8.92
N GLU A 218 13.34 11.72 9.84
CA GLU A 218 13.51 13.18 9.74
C GLU A 218 14.15 13.59 8.41
N GLU A 219 15.09 12.81 7.91
CA GLU A 219 15.73 13.05 6.61
C GLU A 219 14.73 12.90 5.45
N ALA A 220 13.83 11.91 5.50
CA ALA A 220 12.78 11.74 4.51
C ALA A 220 11.76 12.90 4.56
N LEU A 221 11.43 13.41 5.74
CA LEU A 221 10.57 14.59 5.88
C LEU A 221 11.24 15.86 5.34
N VAL A 222 12.56 16.02 5.51
CA VAL A 222 13.33 17.10 4.88
C VAL A 222 13.32 16.94 3.36
N PHE A 223 13.55 15.73 2.84
CA PHE A 223 13.47 15.44 1.42
C PHE A 223 12.11 15.82 0.83
N LEU A 224 11.00 15.45 1.46
CA LEU A 224 9.65 15.82 1.00
C LEU A 224 9.47 17.34 0.92
N LYS A 225 9.99 18.10 1.90
CA LYS A 225 9.94 19.57 1.90
C LYS A 225 10.77 20.18 0.76
N GLU A 226 11.93 19.60 0.44
CA GLU A 226 12.78 20.03 -0.68
C GLU A 226 12.15 19.68 -2.03
N TRP A 227 11.49 18.52 -2.13
CA TRP A 227 10.85 18.04 -3.36
C TRP A 227 9.52 18.74 -3.68
N ALA A 228 8.69 19.05 -2.69
CA ALA A 228 7.35 19.57 -2.90
C ALA A 228 7.27 20.80 -3.83
N PRO A 229 8.12 21.86 -3.70
CA PRO A 229 8.08 23.00 -4.62
C PRO A 229 8.50 22.64 -6.06
N LEU A 230 9.40 21.67 -6.23
CA LEU A 230 9.83 21.21 -7.55
C LEU A 230 8.71 20.39 -8.21
N LYS A 231 8.08 19.47 -7.47
CA LYS A 231 6.90 18.72 -7.91
C LYS A 231 5.78 19.65 -8.37
N ALA A 232 5.52 20.74 -7.63
CA ALA A 232 4.48 21.70 -7.98
C ALA A 232 4.76 22.38 -9.33
N VAL A 233 6.02 22.78 -9.59
CA VAL A 233 6.42 23.40 -10.89
C VAL A 233 6.35 22.37 -12.01
N LEU A 234 6.82 21.14 -11.79
CA LEU A 234 6.83 20.08 -12.81
C LEU A 234 5.41 19.65 -13.22
N ASN A 235 4.46 19.69 -12.28
CA ASN A 235 3.06 19.33 -12.52
C ASN A 235 2.22 20.52 -13.04
N HIS A 236 2.78 21.74 -13.05
CA HIS A 236 2.06 22.91 -13.50
C HIS A 236 1.84 22.88 -15.03
N LYS A 237 0.60 23.11 -15.46
CA LYS A 237 0.24 23.23 -16.88
C LYS A 237 0.10 24.72 -17.23
N PRO A 238 1.12 25.35 -17.83
CA PRO A 238 1.07 26.77 -18.11
C PRO A 238 0.13 27.08 -19.30
N PHE A 239 -0.43 28.29 -19.30
CA PHE A 239 -1.20 28.79 -20.47
C PHE A 239 -0.29 29.04 -21.68
N HIS A 240 0.99 29.42 -21.46
CA HIS A 240 1.97 29.71 -22.49
C HIS A 240 3.26 28.89 -22.26
N PRO A 241 3.29 27.59 -22.70
CA PRO A 241 4.43 26.70 -22.45
C PRO A 241 5.72 27.17 -23.15
N ASP A 242 5.61 27.91 -24.23
CA ASP A 242 6.75 28.41 -25.04
C ASP A 242 7.28 29.76 -24.56
N SER A 243 6.74 30.33 -23.48
CA SER A 243 7.23 31.62 -22.96
C SER A 243 8.64 31.47 -22.40
N LYS A 244 9.48 32.49 -22.60
CA LYS A 244 10.86 32.52 -22.09
C LYS A 244 10.92 32.41 -20.57
N GLU A 245 9.94 33.00 -19.89
CA GLU A 245 9.81 32.99 -18.45
C GLU A 245 9.55 31.57 -17.93
N TYR A 246 8.66 30.83 -18.61
CA TYR A 246 8.38 29.42 -18.23
C TYR A 246 9.57 28.51 -18.52
N GLN A 247 10.23 28.69 -19.66
CA GLN A 247 11.45 27.93 -19.99
C GLN A 247 12.55 28.17 -18.95
N ALA A 248 12.81 29.42 -18.58
CA ALA A 248 13.78 29.76 -17.54
C ALA A 248 13.42 29.17 -16.14
N LEU A 249 12.12 29.13 -15.80
CA LEU A 249 11.62 28.47 -14.58
C LEU A 249 11.88 26.97 -14.63
N MET A 250 11.60 26.32 -15.76
CA MET A 250 11.83 24.88 -15.94
C MET A 250 13.32 24.52 -15.86
N ASP A 251 14.19 25.29 -16.54
CA ASP A 251 15.64 25.08 -16.49
C ASP A 251 16.18 25.18 -15.06
N LYS A 252 15.75 26.20 -14.32
CA LYS A 252 16.12 26.38 -12.91
C LYS A 252 15.61 25.23 -12.04
N THR A 253 14.39 24.74 -12.32
CA THR A 253 13.80 23.61 -11.60
C THR A 253 14.57 22.33 -11.87
N MET A 254 14.92 22.06 -13.13
CA MET A 254 15.70 20.87 -13.50
C MET A 254 17.10 20.86 -12.88
N LEU A 255 17.77 22.01 -12.74
CA LEU A 255 19.02 22.10 -12.01
C LEU A 255 18.87 21.67 -10.54
N LYS A 256 17.82 22.13 -9.86
CA LYS A 256 17.54 21.72 -8.48
C LYS A 256 17.19 20.23 -8.36
N VAL A 257 16.46 19.68 -9.34
CA VAL A 257 16.20 18.22 -9.41
C VAL A 257 17.50 17.45 -9.51
N GLN A 258 18.44 17.88 -10.35
CA GLN A 258 19.77 17.27 -10.44
C GLN A 258 20.58 17.38 -9.14
N GLU A 259 20.44 18.46 -8.39
CA GLU A 259 21.07 18.61 -7.06
C GLU A 259 20.46 17.61 -6.07
N LEU A 260 19.12 17.43 -6.05
CA LEU A 260 18.47 16.41 -5.24
C LEU A 260 18.89 14.99 -5.61
N GLN A 261 19.03 14.70 -6.90
CA GLN A 261 19.50 13.37 -7.36
C GLN A 261 20.93 13.07 -6.86
N LYS A 262 21.80 14.07 -6.81
CA LYS A 262 23.15 13.90 -6.25
C LYS A 262 23.12 13.71 -4.73
N LYS A 263 22.20 14.39 -4.05
CA LYS A 263 22.03 14.30 -2.59
C LYS A 263 21.37 12.97 -2.17
N TYR A 264 20.43 12.46 -2.98
CA TYR A 264 19.67 11.24 -2.72
C TYR A 264 19.85 10.24 -3.88
N PRO A 265 20.84 9.31 -3.78
CA PRO A 265 21.20 8.44 -4.91
C PRO A 265 20.08 7.54 -5.43
N ASN A 266 19.09 7.21 -4.56
CA ASN A 266 17.94 6.37 -4.92
C ASN A 266 16.74 7.17 -5.44
N PHE A 267 16.90 8.46 -5.70
CA PHE A 267 15.84 9.31 -6.23
C PHE A 267 15.30 8.76 -7.55
N ALA A 268 14.01 8.40 -7.58
CA ALA A 268 13.35 7.84 -8.76
C ALA A 268 12.86 8.95 -9.70
N LEU A 269 13.33 8.98 -10.93
CA LEU A 269 12.86 9.91 -11.97
C LEU A 269 11.75 9.29 -12.82
#